data_6b1f5c5608457daa8d2d5ee064c69d0b
#
_entry.id   6b1f5c5608457daa8d2d5ee064c69d0b
#
_cell.length_a   1.000
_cell.length_b   1.000
_cell.length_c   1.000
_cell.angle_alpha   90.00
_cell.angle_beta   90.00
_cell.angle_gamma   90.00
#
_symmetry.space_group_name_H-M   'P 1'
#
loop_
_entity.id
_entity.type
_entity.pdbx_description
1 polymer ?
#
loop_
_entity_poly.entity_id
_entity_poly.type
_entity_poly.pdbx_seq_one_letter_code
_entity_poly.pdbx_strand_id
1 'polypeptide(L)'
;MYKVLVFGMTTNVGGIESFIISYYKRFNRAKIHFDFLCNTHDKVAYEDELRKLDSKIYKVAMRSENPFKYKKEMKKFFEQHAQEYDCIWVNVNSLANIDYLKLAKKYGIKRRIIHSHNSQNMDGKLRELLHFYNKNRITKFATDFWACSPLAAKWFYKDNILSNVQIIKNAIDLDRVKFDLEKRNKIRKEYNLQNNLVIGNIGRLHFQKNQTFSISLLKELINQNSHIKMVFVGDGPDKKELLEKVNELGLKNNVIFTGIQSDISGWLSVFDLFLFPSKFEGLPIAGLEAQGNGLPLVASTNAIPEEADLNDNVSVLSLNDSSDKWIKTILQFSKLSRVNSKDIKNNFEKAGYEINAAVPILEEKLNIEE
;
A
#
# COMPACT_ATOMS: atom_id res chain seq x y z
N MET A 1 -3.76 -29.33 6.48
CA MET A 1 -3.06 -28.04 6.14
C MET A 1 -3.81 -27.42 4.98
N TYR A 2 -4.42 -26.28 5.19
CA TYR A 2 -5.21 -25.55 4.18
C TYR A 2 -4.28 -24.87 3.17
N LYS A 3 -4.42 -25.20 1.89
CA LYS A 3 -3.53 -24.73 0.83
C LYS A 3 -4.18 -23.60 0.03
N VAL A 4 -3.54 -22.46 -0.01
CA VAL A 4 -4.02 -21.26 -0.68
C VAL A 4 -3.11 -20.89 -1.84
N LEU A 5 -3.67 -20.79 -3.04
CA LEU A 5 -3.00 -20.20 -4.19
C LEU A 5 -3.18 -18.68 -4.14
N VAL A 6 -2.11 -17.94 -3.95
CA VAL A 6 -2.14 -16.47 -3.85
C VAL A 6 -1.77 -15.86 -5.19
N PHE A 7 -2.60 -14.92 -5.65
CA PHE A 7 -2.33 -14.07 -6.81
C PHE A 7 -2.23 -12.61 -6.35
N GLY A 8 -1.26 -11.85 -6.89
CA GLY A 8 -1.09 -10.42 -6.59
C GLY A 8 0.35 -9.96 -6.40
N MET A 9 1.33 -10.91 -6.37
CA MET A 9 2.75 -10.54 -6.31
C MET A 9 3.25 -10.04 -7.67
N THR A 10 3.98 -8.92 -7.66
CA THR A 10 4.61 -8.32 -8.84
C THR A 10 6.14 -8.18 -8.64
N THR A 11 6.84 -7.64 -9.64
CA THR A 11 8.29 -7.42 -9.56
C THR A 11 8.68 -6.27 -8.61
N ASN A 12 7.73 -5.38 -8.29
CA ASN A 12 7.98 -4.20 -7.47
C ASN A 12 7.41 -4.36 -6.07
N VAL A 13 8.12 -3.84 -5.08
CA VAL A 13 7.59 -3.73 -3.72
C VAL A 13 6.50 -2.66 -3.70
N GLY A 14 5.29 -3.07 -3.36
CA GLY A 14 4.10 -2.22 -3.25
C GLY A 14 3.24 -2.58 -2.05
N GLY A 15 2.07 -1.95 -1.96
CA GLY A 15 1.15 -2.17 -0.84
C GLY A 15 0.63 -3.60 -0.75
N ILE A 16 0.31 -4.22 -1.89
CA ILE A 16 -0.19 -5.61 -1.94
C ILE A 16 0.90 -6.57 -1.49
N GLU A 17 2.11 -6.45 -2.06
CA GLU A 17 3.23 -7.32 -1.75
C GLU A 17 3.64 -7.22 -0.28
N SER A 18 3.71 -6.00 0.24
CA SER A 18 4.01 -5.73 1.65
C SER A 18 2.94 -6.29 2.59
N PHE A 19 1.66 -6.15 2.24
CA PHE A 19 0.55 -6.73 2.98
C PHE A 19 0.68 -8.26 3.03
N ILE A 20 0.79 -8.92 1.88
CA ILE A 20 0.84 -10.39 1.80
C ILE A 20 2.02 -10.93 2.63
N ILE A 21 3.23 -10.40 2.44
CA ILE A 21 4.43 -10.92 3.12
C ILE A 21 4.38 -10.66 4.63
N SER A 22 3.84 -9.51 5.05
CA SER A 22 3.76 -9.14 6.48
C SER A 22 2.86 -10.09 7.26
N TYR A 23 1.74 -10.48 6.68
CA TYR A 23 0.84 -11.46 7.29
C TYR A 23 1.39 -12.88 7.19
N TYR A 24 1.83 -13.31 6.00
CA TYR A 24 2.24 -14.70 5.76
C TYR A 24 3.43 -15.14 6.61
N LYS A 25 4.39 -14.24 6.85
CA LYS A 25 5.51 -14.52 7.76
C LYS A 25 5.11 -14.89 9.19
N ARG A 26 3.91 -14.50 9.60
CA ARG A 26 3.38 -14.67 10.96
C ARG A 26 2.31 -15.75 11.09
N PHE A 27 1.83 -16.26 9.95
CA PHE A 27 0.83 -17.33 9.94
C PHE A 27 1.36 -18.63 10.55
N ASN A 28 0.45 -19.36 11.19
CA ASN A 28 0.71 -20.75 11.59
C ASN A 28 0.79 -21.65 10.34
N ARG A 29 2.00 -21.84 9.83
CA ARG A 29 2.26 -22.61 8.61
C ARG A 29 1.93 -24.11 8.71
N ALA A 30 1.73 -24.63 9.91
CA ALA A 30 1.20 -25.98 10.09
C ALA A 30 -0.29 -26.06 9.71
N LYS A 31 -1.01 -24.95 9.78
CA LYS A 31 -2.44 -24.85 9.42
C LYS A 31 -2.67 -24.34 8.01
N ILE A 32 -1.95 -23.30 7.59
CA ILE A 32 -2.16 -22.57 6.33
C ILE A 32 -0.84 -22.49 5.55
N HIS A 33 -0.88 -22.87 4.27
CA HIS A 33 0.27 -22.78 3.37
C HIS A 33 -0.08 -21.99 2.11
N PHE A 34 0.80 -21.06 1.71
CA PHE A 34 0.66 -20.26 0.50
C PHE A 34 1.63 -20.70 -0.59
N ASP A 35 1.10 -20.91 -1.79
CA ASP A 35 1.86 -20.92 -3.05
C ASP A 35 1.42 -19.72 -3.90
N PHE A 36 2.27 -19.27 -4.81
CA PHE A 36 2.06 -18.02 -5.54
C PHE A 36 1.95 -18.22 -7.03
N LEU A 37 0.95 -17.58 -7.68
CA LEU A 37 0.82 -17.48 -9.13
C LEU A 37 1.08 -16.04 -9.57
N CYS A 38 2.13 -15.83 -10.36
CA CYS A 38 2.63 -14.50 -10.73
C CYS A 38 2.59 -14.28 -12.25
N ASN A 39 2.11 -13.12 -12.68
CA ASN A 39 2.05 -12.72 -14.10
C ASN A 39 3.38 -12.09 -14.57
N THR A 40 4.47 -12.78 -14.38
CA THR A 40 5.79 -12.40 -14.86
C THR A 40 6.72 -13.61 -14.79
N HIS A 41 7.70 -13.67 -15.69
CA HIS A 41 8.81 -14.63 -15.58
C HIS A 41 10.01 -14.07 -14.80
N ASP A 42 10.00 -12.75 -14.49
CA ASP A 42 11.04 -12.12 -13.70
C ASP A 42 10.93 -12.46 -12.21
N LYS A 43 11.95 -12.07 -11.44
CA LYS A 43 11.94 -12.20 -9.98
C LYS A 43 10.87 -11.27 -9.39
N VAL A 44 10.00 -11.83 -8.56
CA VAL A 44 8.98 -11.03 -7.86
C VAL A 44 9.52 -10.45 -6.56
N ALA A 45 8.84 -9.41 -6.07
CA ALA A 45 9.14 -8.85 -4.76
C ALA A 45 9.09 -9.93 -3.67
N TYR A 46 10.05 -9.90 -2.75
CA TYR A 46 10.16 -10.86 -1.64
C TYR A 46 10.30 -12.33 -2.07
N GLU A 47 10.66 -12.64 -3.31
CA GLU A 47 10.76 -14.04 -3.81
C GLU A 47 11.66 -14.92 -2.94
N ASP A 48 12.84 -14.42 -2.53
CA ASP A 48 13.77 -15.19 -1.69
C ASP A 48 13.19 -15.47 -0.30
N GLU A 49 12.41 -14.54 0.23
CA GLU A 49 11.72 -14.69 1.52
C GLU A 49 10.57 -15.70 1.42
N LEU A 50 9.79 -15.65 0.34
CA LEU A 50 8.72 -16.60 0.08
C LEU A 50 9.27 -18.03 -0.09
N ARG A 51 10.40 -18.19 -0.80
CA ARG A 51 11.06 -19.49 -0.94
C ARG A 51 11.58 -20.05 0.40
N LYS A 52 12.08 -19.18 1.30
CA LYS A 52 12.45 -19.58 2.67
C LYS A 52 11.27 -20.03 3.52
N LEU A 53 10.05 -19.68 3.11
CA LEU A 53 8.79 -20.12 3.70
C LEU A 53 8.23 -21.39 3.01
N ASP A 54 9.04 -22.08 2.19
CA ASP A 54 8.71 -23.28 1.42
C ASP A 54 7.62 -23.10 0.36
N SER A 55 7.32 -21.83 -0.02
CA SER A 55 6.31 -21.53 -1.03
C SER A 55 6.79 -21.84 -2.43
N LYS A 56 5.93 -22.49 -3.23
CA LYS A 56 6.12 -22.61 -4.67
C LYS A 56 5.71 -21.29 -5.35
N ILE A 57 6.49 -20.86 -6.35
CA ILE A 57 6.22 -19.65 -7.12
C ILE A 57 6.10 -20.04 -8.59
N TYR A 58 4.87 -20.02 -9.07
CA TYR A 58 4.53 -20.30 -10.45
C TYR A 58 4.50 -19.01 -11.25
N LYS A 59 5.14 -19.01 -12.40
CA LYS A 59 5.30 -17.85 -13.25
C LYS A 59 4.64 -18.06 -14.59
N VAL A 60 3.83 -17.11 -15.03
CA VAL A 60 3.17 -17.11 -16.33
C VAL A 60 3.42 -15.79 -17.04
N ALA A 61 3.38 -15.78 -18.37
CA ALA A 61 3.62 -14.61 -19.17
C ALA A 61 2.68 -13.46 -18.80
N MET A 62 3.14 -12.23 -18.92
CA MET A 62 2.32 -11.05 -18.71
C MET A 62 1.27 -10.91 -19.82
N ARG A 63 0.01 -10.76 -19.43
CA ARG A 63 -1.12 -10.66 -20.40
C ARG A 63 -0.99 -9.48 -21.36
N SER A 64 -0.43 -8.35 -20.88
CA SER A 64 -0.22 -7.16 -21.70
C SER A 64 0.87 -7.30 -22.75
N GLU A 65 1.85 -8.18 -22.54
CA GLU A 65 2.97 -8.41 -23.45
C GLU A 65 2.66 -9.52 -24.46
N ASN A 66 2.13 -10.64 -23.98
CA ASN A 66 1.81 -11.78 -24.83
C ASN A 66 0.51 -12.47 -24.39
N PRO A 67 -0.67 -12.01 -24.86
CA PRO A 67 -1.98 -12.55 -24.48
C PRO A 67 -2.16 -14.04 -24.82
N PHE A 68 -1.56 -14.52 -25.93
CA PHE A 68 -1.69 -15.92 -26.35
C PHE A 68 -0.88 -16.84 -25.44
N LYS A 69 0.38 -16.48 -25.17
CA LYS A 69 1.25 -17.21 -24.25
C LYS A 69 0.65 -17.25 -22.85
N TYR A 70 0.19 -16.08 -22.36
CA TYR A 70 -0.51 -15.97 -21.09
C TYR A 70 -1.69 -16.95 -20.98
N LYS A 71 -2.60 -16.97 -21.97
CA LYS A 71 -3.75 -17.87 -21.94
C LYS A 71 -3.34 -19.34 -21.94
N LYS A 72 -2.32 -19.71 -22.72
CA LYS A 72 -1.80 -21.08 -22.80
C LYS A 72 -1.19 -21.51 -21.47
N GLU A 73 -0.33 -20.68 -20.88
CA GLU A 73 0.36 -20.99 -19.62
C GLU A 73 -0.61 -21.01 -18.44
N MET A 74 -1.54 -20.05 -18.35
CA MET A 74 -2.60 -20.03 -17.33
C MET A 74 -3.47 -21.29 -17.40
N LYS A 75 -3.91 -21.66 -18.60
CA LYS A 75 -4.71 -22.89 -18.77
C LYS A 75 -3.94 -24.12 -18.32
N LYS A 76 -2.69 -24.28 -18.78
CA LYS A 76 -1.81 -25.39 -18.39
C LYS A 76 -1.61 -25.46 -16.88
N PHE A 77 -1.34 -24.32 -16.24
CA PHE A 77 -1.16 -24.25 -14.79
C PHE A 77 -2.40 -24.78 -14.04
N PHE A 78 -3.59 -24.27 -14.37
CA PHE A 78 -4.81 -24.71 -13.66
C PHE A 78 -5.18 -26.17 -13.98
N GLU A 79 -4.91 -26.65 -15.19
CA GLU A 79 -5.09 -28.07 -15.54
C GLU A 79 -4.22 -29.00 -14.69
N GLN A 80 -3.00 -28.57 -14.36
CA GLN A 80 -2.03 -29.41 -13.64
C GLN A 80 -2.12 -29.27 -12.12
N HIS A 81 -2.48 -28.10 -11.59
CA HIS A 81 -2.28 -27.76 -10.19
C HIS A 81 -3.56 -27.36 -9.43
N ALA A 82 -4.69 -27.11 -10.12
CA ALA A 82 -5.89 -26.57 -9.43
C ALA A 82 -6.36 -27.47 -8.26
N GLN A 83 -6.23 -28.80 -8.40
CA GLN A 83 -6.65 -29.75 -7.36
C GLN A 83 -5.72 -29.80 -6.13
N GLU A 84 -4.57 -29.10 -6.18
CA GLU A 84 -3.67 -29.01 -5.02
C GLU A 84 -4.14 -27.93 -4.01
N TYR A 85 -5.13 -27.09 -4.38
CA TYR A 85 -5.53 -25.91 -3.60
C TYR A 85 -6.99 -25.95 -3.16
N ASP A 86 -7.20 -25.67 -1.88
CA ASP A 86 -8.51 -25.49 -1.27
C ASP A 86 -9.12 -24.13 -1.63
N CYS A 87 -8.25 -23.11 -1.79
CA CYS A 87 -8.62 -21.74 -2.04
C CYS A 87 -7.69 -21.06 -3.05
N ILE A 88 -8.25 -20.14 -3.85
CA ILE A 88 -7.47 -19.08 -4.50
C ILE A 88 -7.78 -17.72 -3.86
N TRP A 89 -6.74 -16.98 -3.47
CA TRP A 89 -6.84 -15.63 -2.93
C TRP A 89 -6.22 -14.62 -3.88
N VAL A 90 -7.06 -13.80 -4.47
CA VAL A 90 -6.72 -12.89 -5.56
C VAL A 90 -6.67 -11.45 -5.05
N ASN A 91 -5.46 -10.88 -4.97
CA ASN A 91 -5.20 -9.53 -4.50
C ASN A 91 -4.93 -8.62 -5.71
N VAL A 92 -5.80 -7.65 -5.96
CA VAL A 92 -5.72 -6.79 -7.16
C VAL A 92 -6.23 -5.38 -6.91
N ASN A 93 -5.77 -4.44 -7.76
CA ASN A 93 -6.23 -3.05 -7.76
C ASN A 93 -7.41 -2.79 -8.71
N SER A 94 -7.73 -3.75 -9.59
CA SER A 94 -8.77 -3.58 -10.61
C SER A 94 -9.28 -4.95 -11.09
N LEU A 95 -10.56 -4.99 -11.49
CA LEU A 95 -11.20 -6.15 -12.14
C LEU A 95 -10.97 -6.22 -13.66
N ALA A 96 -10.02 -5.47 -14.21
CA ALA A 96 -9.73 -5.49 -15.65
C ALA A 96 -9.33 -6.88 -16.17
N ASN A 97 -8.78 -7.73 -15.29
CA ASN A 97 -8.52 -9.14 -15.54
C ASN A 97 -9.09 -10.00 -14.40
N ILE A 98 -9.91 -11.00 -14.72
CA ILE A 98 -10.47 -11.97 -13.78
C ILE A 98 -10.30 -13.41 -14.28
N ASP A 99 -9.37 -13.64 -15.20
CA ASP A 99 -9.18 -14.96 -15.84
C ASP A 99 -8.77 -16.02 -14.82
N TYR A 100 -7.99 -15.65 -13.80
CA TYR A 100 -7.62 -16.52 -12.69
C TYR A 100 -8.83 -17.04 -11.90
N LEU A 101 -9.85 -16.22 -11.64
CA LEU A 101 -11.08 -16.67 -10.97
C LEU A 101 -11.95 -17.54 -11.89
N LYS A 102 -12.01 -17.22 -13.20
CA LYS A 102 -12.73 -18.02 -14.18
C LYS A 102 -12.12 -19.42 -14.30
N LEU A 103 -10.78 -19.49 -14.38
CA LEU A 103 -10.06 -20.74 -14.46
C LEU A 103 -10.15 -21.53 -13.15
N ALA A 104 -9.97 -20.88 -12.01
CA ALA A 104 -10.14 -21.51 -10.70
C ALA A 104 -11.53 -22.16 -10.56
N LYS A 105 -12.60 -21.45 -10.97
CA LYS A 105 -13.95 -22.00 -11.00
C LYS A 105 -14.06 -23.20 -11.96
N LYS A 106 -13.53 -23.06 -13.18
CA LYS A 106 -13.59 -24.10 -14.21
C LYS A 106 -12.88 -25.39 -13.79
N TYR A 107 -11.74 -25.25 -13.09
CA TYR A 107 -10.92 -26.39 -12.67
C TYR A 107 -11.18 -26.84 -11.22
N GLY A 108 -12.24 -26.34 -10.58
CA GLY A 108 -12.82 -26.92 -9.36
C GLY A 108 -12.28 -26.39 -8.04
N ILE A 109 -11.51 -25.29 -8.01
CA ILE A 109 -11.15 -24.64 -6.75
C ILE A 109 -12.44 -24.06 -6.14
N LYS A 110 -12.84 -24.62 -4.99
CA LYS A 110 -14.15 -24.33 -4.38
C LYS A 110 -14.22 -22.92 -3.85
N ARG A 111 -13.23 -22.46 -3.07
CA ARG A 111 -13.18 -21.13 -2.46
C ARG A 111 -12.36 -20.18 -3.32
N ARG A 112 -12.95 -19.05 -3.68
CA ARG A 112 -12.33 -18.08 -4.59
C ARG A 112 -12.53 -16.67 -4.05
N ILE A 113 -11.51 -16.19 -3.33
CA ILE A 113 -11.51 -14.88 -2.68
C ILE A 113 -11.00 -13.85 -3.67
N ILE A 114 -11.75 -12.75 -3.83
CA ILE A 114 -11.29 -11.55 -4.52
C ILE A 114 -11.11 -10.41 -3.53
N HIS A 115 -9.92 -9.83 -3.48
CA HIS A 115 -9.53 -8.80 -2.52
C HIS A 115 -9.12 -7.52 -3.23
N SER A 116 -9.84 -6.44 -2.97
CA SER A 116 -9.57 -5.10 -3.50
C SER A 116 -8.59 -4.33 -2.62
N HIS A 117 -7.55 -3.77 -3.26
CA HIS A 117 -6.53 -2.96 -2.58
C HIS A 117 -6.49 -1.50 -3.03
N ASN A 118 -7.47 -1.06 -3.84
CA ASN A 118 -7.52 0.33 -4.32
C ASN A 118 -8.95 0.87 -4.34
N SER A 119 -9.08 2.21 -4.26
CA SER A 119 -10.35 2.92 -4.21
C SER A 119 -10.71 3.67 -5.49
N GLN A 120 -9.84 3.67 -6.50
CA GLN A 120 -10.06 4.33 -7.79
C GLN A 120 -9.29 3.67 -8.94
N ASN A 121 -9.64 4.09 -10.19
CA ASN A 121 -8.91 3.65 -11.37
C ASN A 121 -7.48 4.23 -11.41
N MET A 122 -6.50 3.36 -11.58
CA MET A 122 -5.10 3.73 -11.81
C MET A 122 -4.66 3.46 -13.26
N ASP A 123 -5.53 2.89 -14.08
CA ASP A 123 -5.25 2.39 -15.41
C ASP A 123 -5.92 3.27 -16.49
N GLY A 124 -5.58 3.02 -17.76
CA GLY A 124 -6.23 3.70 -18.88
C GLY A 124 -7.70 3.32 -19.06
N LYS A 125 -8.43 4.12 -19.86
CA LYS A 125 -9.88 4.00 -20.10
C LYS A 125 -10.35 2.60 -20.49
N LEU A 126 -9.58 1.87 -21.30
CA LEU A 126 -9.94 0.51 -21.70
C LEU A 126 -9.96 -0.46 -20.50
N ARG A 127 -8.99 -0.37 -19.60
CA ARG A 127 -8.95 -1.19 -18.38
C ARG A 127 -10.07 -0.82 -17.42
N GLU A 128 -10.44 0.44 -17.37
CA GLU A 128 -11.59 0.93 -16.61
C GLU A 128 -12.91 0.33 -17.13
N LEU A 129 -13.14 0.34 -18.43
CA LEU A 129 -14.30 -0.31 -19.05
C LEU A 129 -14.37 -1.81 -18.72
N LEU A 130 -13.23 -2.51 -18.79
CA LEU A 130 -13.15 -3.92 -18.41
C LEU A 130 -13.41 -4.11 -16.91
N HIS A 131 -12.95 -3.21 -16.05
CA HIS A 131 -13.26 -3.22 -14.62
C HIS A 131 -14.78 -3.16 -14.40
N PHE A 132 -15.47 -2.17 -14.95
CA PHE A 132 -16.93 -2.04 -14.81
C PHE A 132 -17.70 -3.21 -15.40
N TYR A 133 -17.28 -3.73 -16.55
CA TYR A 133 -17.89 -4.93 -17.12
C TYR A 133 -17.76 -6.13 -16.18
N ASN A 134 -16.58 -6.35 -15.61
CA ASN A 134 -16.34 -7.47 -14.69
C ASN A 134 -16.95 -7.24 -13.30
N LYS A 135 -17.03 -5.98 -12.81
CA LYS A 135 -17.74 -5.61 -11.57
C LYS A 135 -19.19 -6.11 -11.58
N ASN A 136 -19.83 -6.09 -12.74
CA ASN A 136 -21.20 -6.61 -12.91
C ASN A 136 -21.29 -8.14 -12.87
N ARG A 137 -20.17 -8.85 -12.98
CA ARG A 137 -20.15 -10.32 -13.16
C ARG A 137 -19.32 -11.04 -12.11
N ILE A 138 -18.65 -10.32 -11.22
CA ILE A 138 -17.67 -10.90 -10.27
C ILE A 138 -18.29 -11.96 -9.38
N THR A 139 -19.54 -11.80 -8.97
CA THR A 139 -20.31 -12.76 -8.16
C THR A 139 -20.52 -14.12 -8.83
N LYS A 140 -20.35 -14.21 -10.17
CA LYS A 140 -20.40 -15.48 -10.89
C LYS A 140 -19.12 -16.32 -10.70
N PHE A 141 -18.02 -15.69 -10.32
CA PHE A 141 -16.69 -16.29 -10.30
C PHE A 141 -16.06 -16.33 -8.92
N ALA A 142 -16.18 -15.29 -8.11
CA ALA A 142 -15.75 -15.28 -6.72
C ALA A 142 -16.83 -15.84 -5.79
N THR A 143 -16.39 -16.42 -4.68
CA THR A 143 -17.26 -16.89 -3.56
C THR A 143 -17.19 -15.93 -2.39
N ASP A 144 -16.05 -15.26 -2.20
CA ASP A 144 -15.78 -14.35 -1.09
C ASP A 144 -15.30 -13.00 -1.60
N PHE A 145 -15.77 -11.92 -0.99
CA PHE A 145 -15.53 -10.54 -1.41
C PHE A 145 -14.85 -9.80 -0.29
N TRP A 146 -13.58 -9.41 -0.52
CA TRP A 146 -12.76 -8.72 0.47
C TRP A 146 -12.28 -7.37 -0.05
N ALA A 147 -12.06 -6.42 0.85
CA ALA A 147 -11.48 -5.12 0.54
C ALA A 147 -10.61 -4.62 1.69
N CYS A 148 -9.59 -3.82 1.40
CA CYS A 148 -8.73 -3.24 2.41
C CYS A 148 -9.38 -2.08 3.17
N SER A 149 -10.44 -1.47 2.62
CA SER A 149 -11.21 -0.38 3.24
C SER A 149 -12.63 -0.30 2.67
N PRO A 150 -13.56 0.40 3.36
CA PRO A 150 -14.89 0.66 2.83
C PRO A 150 -14.89 1.40 1.50
N LEU A 151 -13.96 2.34 1.28
CA LEU A 151 -13.79 3.04 0.01
C LEU A 151 -13.36 2.10 -1.12
N ALA A 152 -12.41 1.19 -0.83
CA ALA A 152 -12.01 0.16 -1.77
C ALA A 152 -13.17 -0.79 -2.12
N ALA A 153 -14.01 -1.14 -1.13
CA ALA A 153 -15.20 -1.95 -1.36
C ALA A 153 -16.19 -1.26 -2.31
N LYS A 154 -16.54 0.01 -2.08
CA LYS A 154 -17.44 0.80 -2.93
C LYS A 154 -16.94 0.93 -4.37
N TRP A 155 -15.67 1.15 -4.56
CA TRP A 155 -15.06 1.19 -5.88
C TRP A 155 -15.20 -0.14 -6.61
N PHE A 156 -14.90 -1.23 -5.92
CA PHE A 156 -14.67 -2.53 -6.52
C PHE A 156 -15.93 -3.37 -6.70
N TYR A 157 -16.92 -3.18 -5.83
CA TYR A 157 -18.13 -4.00 -5.78
C TYR A 157 -19.39 -3.19 -6.02
N LYS A 158 -20.46 -3.87 -6.45
CA LYS A 158 -21.81 -3.28 -6.54
C LYS A 158 -22.42 -3.11 -5.16
N ASP A 159 -23.32 -2.15 -5.03
CA ASP A 159 -23.98 -1.81 -3.77
C ASP A 159 -24.72 -3.00 -3.16
N ASN A 160 -25.34 -3.84 -3.99
CA ASN A 160 -26.10 -5.01 -3.52
C ASN A 160 -25.27 -6.13 -2.89
N ILE A 161 -23.93 -6.06 -2.94
CA ILE A 161 -23.06 -7.03 -2.27
C ILE A 161 -22.17 -6.40 -1.20
N LEU A 162 -22.25 -5.07 -1.00
CA LEU A 162 -21.39 -4.37 -0.04
C LEU A 162 -21.56 -4.90 1.39
N SER A 163 -22.76 -5.31 1.78
CA SER A 163 -23.01 -5.94 3.09
C SER A 163 -22.29 -7.28 3.29
N ASN A 164 -21.90 -7.95 2.19
CA ASN A 164 -21.19 -9.22 2.22
C ASN A 164 -19.66 -9.05 2.05
N VAL A 165 -19.19 -7.80 1.90
CA VAL A 165 -17.75 -7.53 1.76
C VAL A 165 -17.10 -7.51 3.13
N GLN A 166 -16.09 -8.35 3.31
CA GLN A 166 -15.26 -8.34 4.50
C GLN A 166 -14.13 -7.33 4.36
N ILE A 167 -13.96 -6.48 5.35
CA ILE A 167 -12.83 -5.56 5.43
C ILE A 167 -11.66 -6.27 6.10
N ILE A 168 -10.56 -6.37 5.35
CA ILE A 168 -9.28 -6.93 5.80
C ILE A 168 -8.28 -5.78 5.89
N LYS A 169 -7.93 -5.39 7.09
CA LYS A 169 -7.06 -4.24 7.33
C LYS A 169 -5.62 -4.54 6.93
N ASN A 170 -4.94 -3.58 6.32
CA ASN A 170 -3.51 -3.64 6.06
C ASN A 170 -2.75 -3.27 7.33
N ALA A 171 -2.67 -4.20 8.27
CA ALA A 171 -1.97 -3.99 9.52
C ALA A 171 -0.46 -3.91 9.32
N ILE A 172 0.23 -3.17 10.18
CA ILE A 172 1.67 -2.94 10.13
C ILE A 172 2.36 -3.49 11.37
N ASP A 173 3.66 -3.74 11.21
CA ASP A 173 4.56 -4.12 12.29
C ASP A 173 5.10 -2.84 12.96
N LEU A 174 4.59 -2.52 14.15
CA LEU A 174 4.99 -1.32 14.89
C LEU A 174 6.48 -1.33 15.28
N ASP A 175 7.05 -2.51 15.55
CA ASP A 175 8.48 -2.61 15.90
C ASP A 175 9.40 -2.23 14.72
N ARG A 176 8.93 -2.48 13.50
CA ARG A 176 9.69 -2.14 12.28
C ARG A 176 9.66 -0.65 11.93
N VAL A 177 8.72 0.10 12.46
CA VAL A 177 8.54 1.52 12.09
C VAL A 177 8.76 2.47 13.27
N LYS A 178 9.04 1.96 14.47
CA LYS A 178 9.25 2.77 15.66
C LYS A 178 10.33 3.85 15.47
N PHE A 179 10.17 4.95 16.19
CA PHE A 179 11.14 6.03 16.18
C PHE A 179 12.52 5.56 16.70
N ASP A 180 13.57 5.95 15.99
CA ASP A 180 14.95 5.61 16.29
C ASP A 180 15.82 6.87 16.24
N LEU A 181 16.27 7.35 17.40
CA LEU A 181 17.04 8.58 17.52
C LEU A 181 18.45 8.44 16.90
N GLU A 182 19.06 7.26 16.99
CA GLU A 182 20.41 7.03 16.45
C GLU A 182 20.37 7.08 14.93
N LYS A 183 19.42 6.40 14.32
CA LYS A 183 19.18 6.45 12.87
C LYS A 183 18.85 7.87 12.40
N ARG A 184 17.98 8.58 13.12
CA ARG A 184 17.66 9.98 12.86
C ARG A 184 18.93 10.84 12.79
N ASN A 185 19.75 10.77 13.82
CA ASN A 185 20.97 11.59 13.92
C ASN A 185 21.98 11.23 12.83
N LYS A 186 22.16 9.93 12.55
CA LYS A 186 23.04 9.45 11.50
C LYS A 186 22.65 9.95 10.13
N ILE A 187 21.38 9.74 9.72
CA ILE A 187 20.88 10.12 8.39
C ILE A 187 20.84 11.65 8.26
N ARG A 188 20.42 12.37 9.31
CA ARG A 188 20.42 13.84 9.27
C ARG A 188 21.85 14.41 9.10
N LYS A 189 22.86 13.78 9.69
CA LYS A 189 24.26 14.16 9.49
C LYS A 189 24.72 13.89 8.07
N GLU A 190 24.39 12.72 7.52
CA GLU A 190 24.76 12.32 6.16
C GLU A 190 24.19 13.27 5.08
N TYR A 191 22.94 13.71 5.26
CA TYR A 191 22.23 14.58 4.33
C TYR A 191 22.27 16.07 4.69
N ASN A 192 23.07 16.49 5.69
CA ASN A 192 23.16 17.87 6.18
C ASN A 192 21.83 18.48 6.60
N LEU A 193 21.02 17.72 7.36
CA LEU A 193 19.66 18.08 7.77
C LEU A 193 19.54 18.50 9.26
N GLN A 194 20.66 18.60 10.01
CA GLN A 194 20.64 18.77 11.48
C GLN A 194 19.84 19.99 11.92
N ASN A 195 19.97 21.11 11.21
CA ASN A 195 19.36 22.39 11.55
C ASN A 195 18.12 22.71 10.70
N ASN A 196 17.55 21.69 10.04
CA ASN A 196 16.40 21.91 9.16
C ASN A 196 15.12 21.35 9.77
N LEU A 197 13.99 22.00 9.46
CA LEU A 197 12.69 21.40 9.53
C LEU A 197 12.52 20.47 8.32
N VAL A 198 12.40 19.16 8.56
CA VAL A 198 12.35 18.15 7.51
C VAL A 198 10.92 17.64 7.32
N ILE A 199 10.33 17.99 6.20
CA ILE A 199 9.01 17.48 5.76
C ILE A 199 9.25 16.27 4.87
N GLY A 200 8.72 15.11 5.23
CA GLY A 200 8.92 13.87 4.52
C GLY A 200 7.69 13.38 3.76
N ASN A 201 7.93 12.64 2.68
CA ASN A 201 6.94 11.84 1.98
C ASN A 201 7.59 10.53 1.54
N ILE A 202 6.92 9.40 1.78
CA ILE A 202 7.38 8.07 1.37
C ILE A 202 6.36 7.46 0.42
N GLY A 203 6.83 7.00 -0.74
CA GLY A 203 5.99 6.31 -1.70
C GLY A 203 6.47 6.43 -3.13
N ARG A 204 5.74 5.77 -4.04
CA ARG A 204 6.02 5.84 -5.47
C ARG A 204 5.87 7.27 -5.98
N LEU A 205 6.83 7.75 -6.75
CA LEU A 205 6.70 9.04 -7.44
C LEU A 205 5.70 8.90 -8.60
N HIS A 206 4.45 9.26 -8.31
CA HIS A 206 3.32 8.97 -9.19
C HIS A 206 2.19 9.96 -8.95
N PHE A 207 1.43 10.32 -10.00
CA PHE A 207 0.36 11.31 -9.95
C PHE A 207 -0.62 11.13 -8.78
N GLN A 208 -0.84 9.88 -8.36
CA GLN A 208 -1.70 9.53 -7.21
C GLN A 208 -1.19 10.15 -5.90
N LYS A 209 0.14 10.11 -5.67
CA LYS A 209 0.78 10.60 -4.45
C LYS A 209 0.90 12.12 -4.40
N ASN A 210 0.70 12.80 -5.55
CA ASN A 210 0.57 14.25 -5.67
C ASN A 210 1.77 15.05 -5.13
N GLN A 211 3.00 14.54 -5.36
CA GLN A 211 4.23 15.22 -4.94
C GLN A 211 4.37 16.61 -5.56
N THR A 212 3.79 16.81 -6.74
CA THR A 212 3.70 18.11 -7.42
C THR A 212 3.03 19.17 -6.53
N PHE A 213 1.97 18.81 -5.80
CA PHE A 213 1.30 19.69 -4.84
C PHE A 213 2.22 20.00 -3.65
N SER A 214 2.91 19.00 -3.09
CA SER A 214 3.88 19.20 -2.01
C SER A 214 4.98 20.18 -2.38
N ILE A 215 5.53 20.07 -3.61
CA ILE A 215 6.57 20.99 -4.12
C ILE A 215 6.00 22.40 -4.28
N SER A 216 4.75 22.56 -4.73
CA SER A 216 4.11 23.87 -4.80
C SER A 216 3.96 24.52 -3.43
N LEU A 217 3.52 23.78 -2.41
CA LEU A 217 3.43 24.28 -1.03
C LEU A 217 4.82 24.64 -0.47
N LEU A 218 5.86 23.88 -0.80
CA LEU A 218 7.22 24.15 -0.34
C LEU A 218 7.70 25.52 -0.80
N LYS A 219 7.35 25.96 -2.01
CA LYS A 219 7.73 27.31 -2.53
C LYS A 219 7.24 28.43 -1.62
N GLU A 220 6.07 28.28 -1.06
CA GLU A 220 5.49 29.29 -0.14
C GLU A 220 6.02 29.11 1.30
N LEU A 221 6.22 27.86 1.74
CA LEU A 221 6.77 27.55 3.05
C LEU A 221 8.19 28.13 3.25
N ILE A 222 9.06 28.07 2.26
CA ILE A 222 10.42 28.60 2.37
C ILE A 222 10.47 30.13 2.50
N ASN A 223 9.43 30.84 2.04
CA ASN A 223 9.32 32.29 2.27
C ASN A 223 9.11 32.63 3.75
N GLN A 224 8.53 31.69 4.53
CA GLN A 224 8.32 31.86 5.98
C GLN A 224 9.48 31.26 6.79
N ASN A 225 10.14 30.24 6.30
CA ASN A 225 11.28 29.60 6.94
C ASN A 225 12.21 28.97 5.89
N SER A 226 13.33 29.60 5.60
CA SER A 226 14.34 29.13 4.63
C SER A 226 15.03 27.80 5.00
N HIS A 227 14.95 27.38 6.27
CA HIS A 227 15.53 26.13 6.75
C HIS A 227 14.63 24.91 6.55
N ILE A 228 13.54 25.02 5.78
CA ILE A 228 12.70 23.86 5.45
C ILE A 228 13.35 23.03 4.32
N LYS A 229 13.38 21.72 4.53
CA LYS A 229 13.75 20.71 3.53
C LYS A 229 12.59 19.76 3.32
N MET A 230 12.34 19.41 2.06
CA MET A 230 11.38 18.37 1.70
C MET A 230 12.11 17.14 1.15
N VAL A 231 11.81 15.99 1.70
CA VAL A 231 12.46 14.72 1.34
C VAL A 231 11.43 13.76 0.77
N PHE A 232 11.67 13.31 -0.46
CA PHE A 232 10.90 12.25 -1.11
C PHE A 232 11.68 10.95 -1.11
N VAL A 233 11.14 9.92 -0.42
CA VAL A 233 11.70 8.57 -0.35
C VAL A 233 10.90 7.67 -1.28
N GLY A 234 11.54 7.17 -2.32
CA GLY A 234 10.95 6.33 -3.35
C GLY A 234 11.38 6.71 -4.76
N ASP A 235 10.86 5.99 -5.73
CA ASP A 235 11.08 6.25 -7.16
C ASP A 235 9.78 6.05 -7.95
N GLY A 236 9.75 6.49 -9.20
CA GLY A 236 8.56 6.31 -10.03
C GLY A 236 8.58 7.09 -11.33
N PRO A 237 7.54 6.91 -12.17
CA PRO A 237 7.50 7.47 -13.52
C PRO A 237 7.52 9.01 -13.54
N ASP A 238 6.99 9.67 -12.50
CA ASP A 238 6.89 11.14 -12.46
C ASP A 238 8.18 11.84 -12.00
N LYS A 239 9.24 11.09 -11.68
CA LYS A 239 10.50 11.64 -11.15
C LYS A 239 11.09 12.77 -12.02
N LYS A 240 11.07 12.58 -13.34
CA LYS A 240 11.60 13.57 -14.28
C LYS A 240 10.81 14.88 -14.20
N GLU A 241 9.48 14.79 -14.24
CA GLU A 241 8.58 15.95 -14.15
C GLU A 241 8.75 16.68 -12.80
N LEU A 242 8.88 15.94 -11.71
CA LEU A 242 9.09 16.52 -10.38
C LEU A 242 10.43 17.27 -10.28
N LEU A 243 11.52 16.72 -10.87
CA LEU A 243 12.82 17.40 -10.93
C LEU A 243 12.75 18.67 -11.78
N GLU A 244 12.07 18.66 -12.93
CA GLU A 244 11.83 19.84 -13.75
C GLU A 244 11.09 20.92 -12.95
N LYS A 245 10.01 20.57 -12.25
CA LYS A 245 9.27 21.50 -11.39
C LYS A 245 10.11 22.08 -10.25
N VAL A 246 10.94 21.27 -9.60
CA VAL A 246 11.87 21.74 -8.57
C VAL A 246 12.85 22.78 -9.14
N ASN A 247 13.34 22.57 -10.37
CA ASN A 247 14.24 23.50 -11.06
C ASN A 247 13.54 24.81 -11.41
N GLU A 248 12.34 24.73 -12.01
CA GLU A 248 11.52 25.90 -12.39
C GLU A 248 11.20 26.81 -11.20
N LEU A 249 10.92 26.21 -10.04
CA LEU A 249 10.60 26.94 -8.82
C LEU A 249 11.84 27.40 -8.02
N GLY A 250 13.05 27.05 -8.46
CA GLY A 250 14.32 27.39 -7.78
C GLY A 250 14.54 26.67 -6.46
N LEU A 251 14.00 25.44 -6.31
CA LEU A 251 13.96 24.69 -5.05
C LEU A 251 15.05 23.60 -4.93
N LYS A 252 16.06 23.59 -5.80
CA LYS A 252 17.11 22.55 -5.82
C LYS A 252 17.77 22.32 -4.46
N ASN A 253 17.97 23.37 -3.70
CA ASN A 253 18.60 23.29 -2.38
C ASN A 253 17.64 22.86 -1.27
N ASN A 254 16.33 22.79 -1.53
CA ASN A 254 15.31 22.51 -0.53
C ASN A 254 14.63 21.16 -0.70
N VAL A 255 14.82 20.47 -1.84
CA VAL A 255 14.21 19.17 -2.14
C VAL A 255 15.28 18.10 -2.31
N ILE A 256 15.05 16.94 -1.67
CA ILE A 256 15.90 15.77 -1.75
C ILE A 256 15.07 14.59 -2.25
N PHE A 257 15.53 13.94 -3.32
CA PHE A 257 15.01 12.65 -3.79
C PHE A 257 16.03 11.56 -3.45
N THR A 258 15.67 10.68 -2.51
CA THR A 258 16.60 9.64 -2.02
C THR A 258 16.63 8.39 -2.88
N GLY A 259 15.67 8.23 -3.80
CA GLY A 259 15.40 6.95 -4.46
C GLY A 259 14.75 5.94 -3.50
N ILE A 260 14.75 4.68 -3.93
CA ILE A 260 14.19 3.58 -3.12
C ILE A 260 15.13 3.32 -1.93
N GLN A 261 14.57 3.24 -0.75
CA GLN A 261 15.28 3.00 0.51
C GLN A 261 14.74 1.75 1.21
N SER A 262 15.60 0.97 1.82
CA SER A 262 15.24 -0.22 2.59
C SER A 262 14.94 0.10 4.07
N ASP A 263 15.60 1.12 4.64
CA ASP A 263 15.41 1.54 6.03
C ASP A 263 14.32 2.62 6.15
N ILE A 264 13.06 2.20 6.04
CA ILE A 264 11.89 3.10 6.16
C ILE A 264 11.79 3.68 7.57
N SER A 265 12.08 2.91 8.61
CA SER A 265 12.12 3.37 10.01
C SER A 265 13.09 4.55 10.21
N GLY A 266 14.30 4.42 9.64
CA GLY A 266 15.29 5.49 9.69
C GLY A 266 14.79 6.77 9.04
N TRP A 267 14.22 6.68 7.84
CA TRP A 267 13.67 7.84 7.14
C TRP A 267 12.46 8.46 7.84
N LEU A 268 11.53 7.67 8.35
CA LEU A 268 10.43 8.18 9.18
C LEU A 268 10.96 8.91 10.42
N SER A 269 12.04 8.40 11.01
CA SER A 269 12.67 9.03 12.17
C SER A 269 13.36 10.36 11.83
N VAL A 270 13.85 10.53 10.60
CA VAL A 270 14.46 11.79 10.10
C VAL A 270 13.46 12.94 10.05
N PHE A 271 12.22 12.68 9.68
CA PHE A 271 11.21 13.69 9.44
C PHE A 271 10.72 14.34 10.73
N ASP A 272 10.29 15.59 10.64
CA ASP A 272 9.59 16.31 11.70
C ASP A 272 8.08 16.32 11.42
N LEU A 273 7.69 16.18 10.16
CA LEU A 273 6.32 16.08 9.71
C LEU A 273 6.22 15.17 8.48
N PHE A 274 5.20 14.35 8.41
CA PHE A 274 4.85 13.58 7.22
C PHE A 274 3.77 14.30 6.43
N LEU A 275 4.03 14.66 5.17
CA LEU A 275 3.07 15.31 4.28
C LEU A 275 2.53 14.32 3.27
N PHE A 276 1.23 14.07 3.30
CA PHE A 276 0.59 13.01 2.53
C PHE A 276 -0.62 13.50 1.72
N PRO A 277 -0.43 14.34 0.67
CA PRO A 277 -1.50 14.96 -0.10
C PRO A 277 -1.97 14.06 -1.25
N SER A 278 -2.02 12.75 -1.06
CA SER A 278 -2.45 11.82 -2.10
C SER A 278 -3.85 12.16 -2.61
N LYS A 279 -4.06 12.03 -3.92
CA LYS A 279 -5.37 12.26 -4.54
C LYS A 279 -6.38 11.20 -4.12
N PHE A 280 -5.92 9.99 -3.90
CA PHE A 280 -6.70 8.85 -3.40
C PHE A 280 -5.78 7.74 -2.90
N GLU A 281 -6.25 6.96 -1.95
CA GLU A 281 -5.61 5.74 -1.46
C GLU A 281 -6.67 4.65 -1.23
N GLY A 282 -6.27 3.39 -1.35
CA GLY A 282 -7.10 2.26 -0.90
C GLY A 282 -7.01 2.11 0.62
N LEU A 283 -5.81 1.82 1.10
CA LEU A 283 -5.36 2.04 2.47
C LEU A 283 -3.85 2.32 2.44
N PRO A 284 -3.42 3.51 2.89
CA PRO A 284 -2.04 3.97 2.73
C PRO A 284 -1.13 3.38 3.80
N ILE A 285 -0.36 2.36 3.47
CA ILE A 285 0.63 1.79 4.40
C ILE A 285 1.59 2.88 4.90
N ALA A 286 2.09 3.75 4.03
CA ALA A 286 3.00 4.84 4.43
C ALA A 286 2.39 5.81 5.45
N GLY A 287 1.08 6.08 5.37
CA GLY A 287 0.38 6.89 6.36
C GLY A 287 0.24 6.19 7.71
N LEU A 288 0.00 4.88 7.72
CA LEU A 288 0.00 4.06 8.93
C LEU A 288 1.42 3.95 9.52
N GLU A 289 2.43 3.74 8.68
CA GLU A 289 3.84 3.68 9.12
C GLU A 289 4.29 5.00 9.76
N ALA A 290 3.89 6.15 9.20
CA ALA A 290 4.15 7.46 9.80
C ALA A 290 3.49 7.60 11.17
N GLN A 291 2.23 7.22 11.32
CA GLN A 291 1.52 7.19 12.59
C GLN A 291 2.12 6.17 13.57
N GLY A 292 2.51 4.97 13.10
CA GLY A 292 3.22 3.95 13.89
C GLY A 292 4.59 4.41 14.39
N ASN A 293 5.22 5.36 13.68
CA ASN A 293 6.45 6.05 14.13
C ASN A 293 6.14 7.22 15.11
N GLY A 294 4.87 7.53 15.33
CA GLY A 294 4.41 8.67 16.14
C GLY A 294 4.56 10.03 15.46
N LEU A 295 4.96 10.06 14.20
CA LEU A 295 5.27 11.26 13.43
C LEU A 295 4.02 12.11 13.19
N PRO A 296 4.04 13.44 13.46
CA PRO A 296 2.95 14.33 13.03
C PRO A 296 2.66 14.21 11.56
N LEU A 297 1.38 14.12 11.21
CA LEU A 297 0.91 13.84 9.85
C LEU A 297 -0.08 14.89 9.38
N VAL A 298 0.16 15.45 8.19
CA VAL A 298 -0.84 16.26 7.46
C VAL A 298 -1.15 15.56 6.14
N ALA A 299 -2.41 15.17 5.97
CA ALA A 299 -2.88 14.37 4.84
C ALA A 299 -4.06 14.99 4.12
N SER A 300 -4.34 14.52 2.91
CA SER A 300 -5.59 14.83 2.24
C SER A 300 -6.74 13.93 2.72
N THR A 301 -7.97 14.39 2.61
CA THR A 301 -9.20 13.65 2.97
C THR A 301 -9.35 12.32 2.23
N ASN A 302 -8.73 12.18 1.06
CA ASN A 302 -8.77 10.95 0.26
C ASN A 302 -7.56 10.03 0.52
N ALA A 303 -6.60 10.48 1.35
CA ALA A 303 -5.39 9.72 1.66
C ALA A 303 -5.54 8.89 2.93
N ILE A 304 -6.13 9.45 3.98
CA ILE A 304 -6.36 8.78 5.26
C ILE A 304 -7.87 8.67 5.47
N PRO A 305 -8.46 7.48 5.40
CA PRO A 305 -9.86 7.28 5.79
C PRO A 305 -10.01 7.43 7.31
N GLU A 306 -11.22 7.80 7.75
CA GLU A 306 -11.51 8.08 9.17
C GLU A 306 -11.09 6.93 10.11
N GLU A 307 -11.31 5.70 9.70
CA GLU A 307 -10.93 4.50 10.45
C GLU A 307 -9.40 4.26 10.56
N ALA A 308 -8.60 5.00 9.81
CA ALA A 308 -7.13 4.96 9.82
C ALA A 308 -6.49 6.25 10.36
N ASP A 309 -7.30 7.17 10.88
CA ASP A 309 -6.87 8.31 11.67
C ASP A 309 -6.76 7.87 13.13
N LEU A 310 -5.55 7.50 13.56
CA LEU A 310 -5.35 6.77 14.82
C LEU A 310 -4.77 7.61 15.94
N ASN A 311 -4.08 8.71 15.61
CA ASN A 311 -3.31 9.49 16.57
C ASN A 311 -3.76 10.97 16.59
N ASP A 312 -3.71 11.60 17.74
CA ASP A 312 -4.11 13.02 17.94
C ASP A 312 -3.25 14.04 17.17
N ASN A 313 -2.11 13.63 16.61
CA ASN A 313 -1.23 14.47 15.83
C ASN A 313 -1.39 14.27 14.31
N VAL A 314 -2.58 13.88 13.88
CA VAL A 314 -2.98 13.78 12.47
C VAL A 314 -3.92 14.93 12.12
N SER A 315 -3.74 15.53 10.95
CA SER A 315 -4.67 16.52 10.37
C SER A 315 -5.03 16.14 8.95
N VAL A 316 -6.32 16.18 8.65
CA VAL A 316 -6.84 15.81 7.34
C VAL A 316 -7.47 17.03 6.67
N LEU A 317 -7.00 17.41 5.49
CA LEU A 317 -7.41 18.59 4.74
C LEU A 317 -7.95 18.22 3.35
N SER A 318 -8.87 19.01 2.81
CA SER A 318 -9.29 18.86 1.42
C SER A 318 -8.19 19.37 0.48
N LEU A 319 -7.96 18.67 -0.63
CA LEU A 319 -7.09 19.18 -1.70
C LEU A 319 -7.64 20.48 -2.35
N ASN A 320 -8.92 20.79 -2.13
CA ASN A 320 -9.55 22.03 -2.57
C ASN A 320 -9.44 23.16 -1.53
N ASP A 321 -8.89 22.90 -0.34
CA ASP A 321 -8.58 23.95 0.63
C ASP A 321 -7.46 24.84 0.08
N SER A 322 -7.42 26.11 0.52
CA SER A 322 -6.40 27.06 0.07
C SER A 322 -4.99 26.64 0.50
N SER A 323 -3.98 27.03 -0.29
CA SER A 323 -2.56 26.84 0.07
C SER A 323 -2.26 27.41 1.47
N ASP A 324 -2.80 28.57 1.82
CA ASP A 324 -2.61 29.18 3.14
C ASP A 324 -3.08 28.26 4.29
N LYS A 325 -4.22 27.57 4.12
CA LYS A 325 -4.71 26.62 5.13
C LYS A 325 -3.76 25.43 5.28
N TRP A 326 -3.27 24.88 4.18
CA TRP A 326 -2.28 23.82 4.19
C TRP A 326 -0.98 24.26 4.86
N ILE A 327 -0.45 25.42 4.49
CA ILE A 327 0.79 25.99 5.03
C ILE A 327 0.68 26.21 6.53
N LYS A 328 -0.41 26.86 6.98
CA LYS A 328 -0.68 27.11 8.40
C LYS A 328 -0.72 25.80 9.19
N THR A 329 -1.41 24.78 8.67
CA THR A 329 -1.51 23.46 9.30
C THR A 329 -0.17 22.76 9.34
N ILE A 330 0.60 22.76 8.25
CA ILE A 330 1.95 22.18 8.20
C ILE A 330 2.86 22.80 9.25
N LEU A 331 2.90 24.14 9.34
CA LEU A 331 3.73 24.85 10.33
C LEU A 331 3.27 24.64 11.77
N GLN A 332 1.96 24.47 12.00
CA GLN A 332 1.42 24.15 13.31
C GLN A 332 1.81 22.72 13.72
N PHE A 333 1.57 21.74 12.85
CA PHE A 333 1.79 20.31 13.12
C PHE A 333 3.29 19.96 13.20
N SER A 334 4.14 20.66 12.46
CA SER A 334 5.60 20.47 12.54
C SER A 334 6.22 20.80 13.90
N LYS A 335 5.46 21.49 14.78
CA LYS A 335 5.87 21.81 16.16
C LYS A 335 5.38 20.79 17.18
N LEU A 336 4.52 19.86 16.78
CA LEU A 336 4.00 18.83 17.67
C LEU A 336 5.06 17.78 17.96
N SER A 337 5.01 17.23 19.16
CA SER A 337 5.81 16.08 19.54
C SER A 337 5.27 14.81 18.89
N ARG A 338 6.13 13.81 18.76
CA ARG A 338 5.71 12.45 18.40
C ARG A 338 4.83 11.87 19.49
N VAL A 339 3.83 11.10 19.06
CA VAL A 339 3.04 10.28 19.98
C VAL A 339 3.94 9.20 20.59
N ASN A 340 3.76 8.92 21.87
CA ASN A 340 4.56 7.93 22.57
C ASN A 340 4.17 6.48 22.15
N SER A 341 5.10 5.55 22.31
CA SER A 341 4.93 4.17 21.84
C SER A 341 3.79 3.39 22.51
N LYS A 342 3.43 3.74 23.75
CA LYS A 342 2.33 3.09 24.48
C LYS A 342 0.98 3.46 23.87
N ASP A 343 0.77 4.75 23.62
CA ASP A 343 -0.47 5.23 23.02
C ASP A 343 -0.60 4.75 21.57
N ILE A 344 0.50 4.78 20.79
CA ILE A 344 0.52 4.19 19.45
C ILE A 344 0.06 2.73 19.47
N LYS A 345 0.66 1.90 20.34
CA LYS A 345 0.30 0.49 20.43
C LYS A 345 -1.18 0.31 20.76
N ASN A 346 -1.68 1.01 21.77
CA ASN A 346 -3.09 0.95 22.16
C ASN A 346 -4.04 1.36 21.03
N ASN A 347 -3.72 2.46 20.32
CA ASN A 347 -4.54 2.96 19.22
C ASN A 347 -4.58 1.97 18.06
N PHE A 348 -3.43 1.42 17.68
CA PHE A 348 -3.31 0.47 16.58
C PHE A 348 -3.96 -0.89 16.89
N GLU A 349 -3.78 -1.42 18.10
CA GLU A 349 -4.44 -2.66 18.54
C GLU A 349 -5.96 -2.49 18.55
N LYS A 350 -6.47 -1.43 19.20
CA LYS A 350 -7.90 -1.12 19.24
C LYS A 350 -8.51 -0.95 17.85
N ALA A 351 -7.79 -0.32 16.96
CA ALA A 351 -8.25 -0.12 15.59
C ALA A 351 -7.98 -1.32 14.67
N GLY A 352 -7.29 -2.38 15.12
CA GLY A 352 -6.99 -3.59 14.35
C GLY A 352 -5.95 -3.37 13.23
N TYR A 353 -5.05 -2.41 13.40
CA TYR A 353 -3.94 -2.11 12.47
C TYR A 353 -2.57 -2.55 13.00
N GLU A 354 -2.50 -3.16 14.18
CA GLU A 354 -1.30 -3.83 14.68
C GLU A 354 -1.26 -5.27 14.15
N ILE A 355 -0.12 -5.67 13.56
CA ILE A 355 -0.03 -6.91 12.77
C ILE A 355 -0.23 -8.17 13.61
N ASN A 356 0.30 -8.22 14.85
CA ASN A 356 0.19 -9.43 15.67
C ASN A 356 -1.24 -9.64 16.18
N ALA A 357 -2.03 -8.57 16.32
CA ALA A 357 -3.45 -8.63 16.62
C ALA A 357 -4.30 -8.98 15.39
N ALA A 358 -3.88 -8.55 14.20
CA ALA A 358 -4.61 -8.73 12.96
C ALA A 358 -4.39 -10.12 12.31
N VAL A 359 -3.24 -10.75 12.53
CA VAL A 359 -2.88 -12.05 11.94
C VAL A 359 -3.86 -13.15 12.34
N PRO A 360 -4.19 -13.38 13.62
CA PRO A 360 -5.16 -14.44 14.00
C PRO A 360 -6.53 -14.25 13.35
N ILE A 361 -6.97 -12.99 13.20
CA ILE A 361 -8.25 -12.65 12.56
C ILE A 361 -8.24 -13.06 11.08
N LEU A 362 -7.14 -12.82 10.38
CA LEU A 362 -7.03 -13.20 8.97
C LEU A 362 -6.86 -14.71 8.80
N GLU A 363 -6.14 -15.38 9.71
CA GLU A 363 -6.05 -16.85 9.73
C GLU A 363 -7.41 -17.51 9.90
N GLU A 364 -8.21 -17.04 10.86
CA GLU A 364 -9.57 -17.50 11.08
C GLU A 364 -10.43 -17.30 9.82
N LYS A 365 -10.36 -16.12 9.20
CA LYS A 365 -11.09 -15.84 7.95
C LYS A 365 -10.63 -16.69 6.76
N LEU A 366 -9.37 -17.10 6.70
CA LEU A 366 -8.85 -17.99 5.66
C LEU A 366 -9.19 -19.45 5.94
N ASN A 367 -9.24 -19.86 7.17
CA ASN A 367 -9.38 -21.25 7.60
C ASN A 367 -10.82 -21.59 8.06
N ILE A 368 -11.84 -20.91 7.51
CA ILE A 368 -13.23 -21.22 7.82
C ILE A 368 -13.59 -22.61 7.26
N GLU A 369 -13.15 -23.64 7.93
CA GLU A 369 -13.77 -24.96 7.92
C GLU A 369 -13.52 -25.61 9.28
N GLU A 370 -14.53 -25.61 10.10
CA GLU A 370 -14.91 -26.70 10.94
C GLU A 370 -16.11 -27.41 10.35
#